data_742e376b57a769aa3f18973f47f98d45
#
_entry.id   742e376b57a769aa3f18973f47f98d45
#
_cell.length_a   1.000
_cell.length_b   1.000
_cell.length_c   1.000
_cell.angle_alpha   90.00
_cell.angle_beta   90.00
_cell.angle_gamma   90.00
#
_symmetry.space_group_name_H-M   'P 1'
#
loop_
_entity.id
_entity.type
_entity.pdbx_description
1 polymer ?
#
loop_
_entity_poly.entity_id
_entity_poly.type
_entity_poly.pdbx_seq_one_letter_code
_entity_poly.pdbx_strand_id
1 'polypeptide(L)'
;MNQVFIPRHVNISFPSLRVNEQLVLLPSMLNTVRKSGLTLAPEAATPALRKIINKNITDEDLYKGIEEAFKQGWNLVKLYFMVGLPTETDDDIDAIARLAYNVSDLKKGINGSFGQVNISIAPFVPKAHTPFQWHPMITLQRIKEIRNRLFDRIRRKSIRIKFHNTERSILEGVFARGDRRLGRVIYQAWQDGCKFDAWEEHFHFQKWLDAFQKVGVDWTFYVHRQRDDNEVFPWDHISCGVAK
;
A
#
# COMPACT_ATOMS: atom_id res chain seq x y z
N MET A 1 -8.19 21.48 22.11
CA MET A 1 -8.75 21.18 20.80
C MET A 1 -10.18 20.64 20.92
N ASN A 2 -10.44 19.52 21.61
CA ASN A 2 -11.78 18.93 21.77
C ASN A 2 -12.81 19.91 22.41
N GLN A 3 -12.44 20.68 23.40
CA GLN A 3 -13.31 21.66 24.04
C GLN A 3 -13.85 22.76 23.10
N VAL A 4 -13.11 23.04 22.01
CA VAL A 4 -13.48 24.06 21.02
C VAL A 4 -14.32 23.49 19.89
N PHE A 5 -14.00 22.27 19.43
CA PHE A 5 -14.57 21.70 18.20
C PHE A 5 -15.80 20.81 18.44
N ILE A 6 -15.83 20.04 19.54
CA ILE A 6 -16.98 19.18 19.85
C ILE A 6 -18.31 19.96 19.96
N PRO A 7 -18.38 21.10 20.68
CA PRO A 7 -19.63 21.85 20.77
C PRO A 7 -20.09 22.44 19.43
N ARG A 8 -19.18 22.56 18.48
CA ARG A 8 -19.46 23.09 17.12
C ARG A 8 -19.77 22.00 16.09
N HIS A 9 -19.90 20.73 16.52
CA HIS A 9 -20.08 19.56 15.66
C HIS A 9 -19.01 19.42 14.57
N VAL A 10 -17.79 19.91 14.81
CA VAL A 10 -16.65 19.80 13.90
C VAL A 10 -15.85 18.55 14.26
N ASN A 11 -15.71 17.64 13.29
CA ASN A 11 -14.89 16.45 13.43
C ASN A 11 -13.43 16.77 13.16
N ILE A 12 -12.54 16.21 14.00
CA ILE A 12 -11.11 16.23 13.75
C ILE A 12 -10.74 14.94 13.06
N SER A 13 -10.15 15.03 11.87
CA SER A 13 -9.61 13.87 11.14
C SER A 13 -8.10 13.85 11.29
N PHE A 14 -7.57 12.67 11.59
CA PHE A 14 -6.14 12.44 11.64
C PHE A 14 -5.69 11.66 10.40
N PRO A 15 -4.51 11.99 9.85
CA PRO A 15 -3.90 11.14 8.82
C PRO A 15 -3.55 9.76 9.40
N SER A 16 -2.99 8.87 8.57
CA SER A 16 -2.57 7.54 8.99
C SER A 16 -1.71 7.60 10.26
N LEU A 17 -2.12 6.84 11.27
CA LEU A 17 -1.43 6.78 12.54
C LEU A 17 -0.34 5.71 12.49
N ARG A 18 0.79 5.98 13.12
CA ARG A 18 1.78 4.94 13.39
C ARG A 18 1.24 4.00 14.46
N VAL A 19 1.42 2.70 14.25
CA VAL A 19 1.11 1.68 15.26
C VAL A 19 2.24 1.71 16.29
N ASN A 20 2.06 2.46 17.35
CA ASN A 20 2.97 2.56 18.49
C ASN A 20 2.13 2.95 19.73
N GLU A 21 2.78 3.32 20.82
CA GLU A 21 2.11 3.76 22.05
C GLU A 21 1.03 4.85 21.81
N GLN A 22 1.16 5.66 20.76
CA GLN A 22 0.17 6.65 20.40
C GLN A 22 -1.18 6.04 20.02
N LEU A 23 -1.20 4.83 19.46
CA LEU A 23 -2.43 4.15 19.09
C LEU A 23 -3.28 3.78 20.30
N VAL A 24 -2.67 3.52 21.44
CA VAL A 24 -3.35 3.23 22.72
C VAL A 24 -3.95 4.50 23.32
N LEU A 25 -3.28 5.64 23.16
CA LEU A 25 -3.70 6.92 23.76
C LEU A 25 -4.68 7.71 22.89
N LEU A 26 -4.54 7.63 21.58
CA LEU A 26 -5.33 8.42 20.63
C LEU A 26 -6.84 8.15 20.63
N PRO A 27 -7.33 6.89 20.73
CA PRO A 27 -8.76 6.64 20.78
C PRO A 27 -9.46 7.36 21.94
N SER A 28 -8.82 7.45 23.11
CA SER A 28 -9.37 8.17 24.27
C SER A 28 -9.39 9.70 24.08
N MET A 29 -8.47 10.22 23.28
CA MET A 29 -8.37 11.66 22.96
C MET A 29 -9.34 12.07 21.84
N LEU A 30 -9.79 11.11 21.00
CA LEU A 30 -10.68 11.33 19.86
C LEU A 30 -12.15 11.11 20.22
N ASN A 31 -12.64 11.79 21.24
CA ASN A 31 -14.06 11.82 21.55
C ASN A 31 -14.79 12.68 20.51
N THR A 32 -14.92 12.15 19.29
CA THR A 32 -15.54 12.86 18.16
C THR A 32 -17.02 12.50 18.05
N VAL A 33 -17.81 13.43 17.56
CA VAL A 33 -19.26 13.26 17.32
C VAL A 33 -19.52 12.11 16.34
N ARG A 34 -18.61 11.86 15.40
CA ARG A 34 -18.69 10.73 14.46
C ARG A 34 -17.35 10.04 14.34
N LYS A 35 -17.30 8.76 14.67
CA LYS A 35 -16.09 7.94 14.53
C LYS A 35 -15.92 7.49 13.07
N SER A 36 -14.90 8.02 12.40
CA SER A 36 -14.46 7.53 11.11
C SER A 36 -13.71 6.20 11.26
N GLY A 37 -13.33 5.54 10.15
CA GLY A 37 -12.51 4.32 10.23
C GLY A 37 -11.10 4.61 10.75
N LEU A 38 -10.58 3.73 11.60
CA LEU A 38 -9.19 3.74 12.03
C LEU A 38 -8.30 3.24 10.88
N THR A 39 -7.31 4.04 10.47
CA THR A 39 -6.41 3.68 9.36
C THR A 39 -5.04 3.30 9.91
N LEU A 40 -4.58 2.10 9.58
CA LEU A 40 -3.29 1.53 9.97
C LEU A 40 -2.57 0.99 8.75
N ALA A 41 -1.26 1.17 8.71
CA ALA A 41 -0.40 0.69 7.65
C ALA A 41 0.65 -0.30 8.20
N PRO A 42 0.29 -1.57 8.44
CA PRO A 42 1.27 -2.60 8.80
C PRO A 42 2.28 -2.83 7.67
N GLU A 43 1.91 -2.55 6.44
CA GLU A 43 2.63 -2.72 5.17
C GLU A 43 2.87 -4.18 4.79
N ALA A 44 3.16 -5.06 5.77
CA ALA A 44 3.29 -6.51 5.61
C ALA A 44 2.56 -7.23 6.75
N ALA A 45 2.03 -8.43 6.47
CA ALA A 45 1.23 -9.17 7.44
C ALA A 45 2.08 -9.98 8.43
N THR A 46 3.30 -10.36 8.05
CA THR A 46 4.20 -11.16 8.90
C THR A 46 5.27 -10.29 9.57
N PRO A 47 5.68 -10.64 10.81
CA PRO A 47 6.77 -9.94 11.48
C PRO A 47 8.08 -9.99 10.70
N ALA A 48 8.35 -11.10 10.00
CA ALA A 48 9.55 -11.29 9.19
C ALA A 48 9.63 -10.25 8.06
N LEU A 49 8.57 -10.11 7.26
CA LEU A 49 8.51 -9.10 6.19
C LEU A 49 8.51 -7.67 6.73
N ARG A 50 7.82 -7.41 7.84
CA ARG A 50 7.88 -6.10 8.49
C ARG A 50 9.32 -5.72 8.89
N LYS A 51 10.09 -6.68 9.37
CA LYS A 51 11.52 -6.46 9.70
C LYS A 51 12.34 -6.12 8.45
N ILE A 52 12.10 -6.79 7.32
CA ILE A 52 12.79 -6.52 6.05
C ILE A 52 12.57 -5.08 5.58
N ILE A 53 11.34 -4.57 5.70
CA ILE A 53 11.02 -3.18 5.33
C ILE A 53 11.25 -2.17 6.47
N ASN A 54 11.96 -2.58 7.52
CA ASN A 54 12.26 -1.75 8.70
C ASN A 54 11.01 -1.16 9.37
N LYS A 55 9.91 -1.92 9.38
CA LYS A 55 8.66 -1.54 10.04
C LYS A 55 8.57 -2.21 11.41
N ASN A 56 8.98 -1.49 12.44
CA ASN A 56 9.03 -2.01 13.82
C ASN A 56 7.63 -1.98 14.47
N ILE A 57 6.78 -2.91 14.04
CA ILE A 57 5.43 -3.11 14.58
C ILE A 57 5.30 -4.58 14.93
N THR A 58 4.96 -4.90 16.16
CA THR A 58 4.62 -6.26 16.58
C THR A 58 3.15 -6.58 16.32
N ASP A 59 2.79 -7.87 16.27
CA ASP A 59 1.38 -8.27 16.20
C ASP A 59 0.65 -7.88 17.47
N GLU A 60 1.31 -7.95 18.62
CA GLU A 60 0.75 -7.56 19.92
C GLU A 60 0.37 -6.07 19.93
N ASP A 61 1.27 -5.19 19.52
CA ASP A 61 1.01 -3.75 19.44
C ASP A 61 -0.17 -3.46 18.52
N LEU A 62 -0.21 -4.14 17.35
CA LEU A 62 -1.27 -3.98 16.37
C LEU A 62 -2.63 -4.39 16.93
N TYR A 63 -2.72 -5.60 17.51
CA TYR A 63 -3.97 -6.11 18.06
C TYR A 63 -4.44 -5.32 19.28
N LYS A 64 -3.52 -4.96 20.19
CA LYS A 64 -3.83 -4.16 21.38
C LYS A 64 -4.38 -2.78 21.00
N GLY A 65 -3.76 -2.12 20.04
CA GLY A 65 -4.25 -0.82 19.56
C GLY A 65 -5.61 -0.89 18.89
N ILE A 66 -5.88 -1.94 18.10
CA ILE A 66 -7.16 -2.16 17.44
C ILE A 66 -8.25 -2.53 18.46
N GLU A 67 -7.92 -3.39 19.42
CA GLU A 67 -8.84 -3.80 20.50
C GLU A 67 -9.30 -2.57 21.30
N GLU A 68 -8.37 -1.71 21.70
CA GLU A 68 -8.65 -0.47 22.40
C GLU A 68 -9.56 0.45 21.57
N ALA A 69 -9.28 0.60 20.28
CA ALA A 69 -10.15 1.37 19.40
C ALA A 69 -11.58 0.80 19.33
N PHE A 70 -11.74 -0.53 19.26
CA PHE A 70 -13.06 -1.16 19.29
C PHE A 70 -13.78 -0.95 20.62
N LYS A 71 -13.07 -1.03 21.77
CA LYS A 71 -13.62 -0.71 23.10
C LYS A 71 -14.12 0.73 23.17
N GLN A 72 -13.42 1.65 22.52
CA GLN A 72 -13.80 3.08 22.40
C GLN A 72 -14.95 3.31 21.40
N GLY A 73 -15.50 2.25 20.78
CA GLY A 73 -16.66 2.31 19.88
C GLY A 73 -16.35 2.56 18.41
N TRP A 74 -15.09 2.36 17.97
CA TRP A 74 -14.77 2.29 16.56
C TRP A 74 -15.39 1.02 15.94
N ASN A 75 -15.81 1.06 14.68
CA ASN A 75 -16.44 -0.06 14.00
C ASN A 75 -15.69 -0.53 12.78
N LEU A 76 -14.85 0.33 12.21
CA LEU A 76 -14.14 0.09 10.97
C LEU A 76 -12.64 0.30 11.17
N VAL A 77 -11.87 -0.72 10.78
CA VAL A 77 -10.41 -0.65 10.65
C VAL A 77 -10.04 -0.73 9.17
N LYS A 78 -9.16 0.16 8.73
CA LYS A 78 -8.57 0.14 7.38
C LYS A 78 -7.12 -0.29 7.50
N LEU A 79 -6.77 -1.38 6.82
CA LEU A 79 -5.42 -1.95 6.80
C LEU A 79 -4.79 -1.77 5.43
N TYR A 80 -3.57 -1.23 5.40
CA TYR A 80 -2.81 -1.06 4.17
C TYR A 80 -1.66 -2.06 4.11
N PHE A 81 -1.56 -2.76 2.98
CA PHE A 81 -0.49 -3.73 2.71
C PHE A 81 0.16 -3.45 1.35
N MET A 82 1.43 -3.78 1.26
CA MET A 82 2.15 -3.94 0.01
C MET A 82 2.28 -5.44 -0.30
N VAL A 83 2.31 -5.78 -1.59
CA VAL A 83 2.58 -7.13 -2.09
C VAL A 83 3.68 -7.08 -3.14
N GLY A 84 4.47 -8.14 -3.25
CA GLY A 84 5.65 -8.19 -4.10
C GLY A 84 6.90 -7.63 -3.42
N LEU A 85 6.94 -7.69 -2.10
CA LEU A 85 8.13 -7.37 -1.34
C LEU A 85 9.24 -8.40 -1.59
N PRO A 86 10.53 -8.00 -1.52
CA PRO A 86 11.62 -8.96 -1.59
C PRO A 86 11.45 -10.08 -0.56
N THR A 87 11.71 -11.32 -0.96
CA THR A 87 11.56 -12.54 -0.16
C THR A 87 10.13 -12.94 0.24
N GLU A 88 9.11 -12.22 -0.22
CA GLU A 88 7.71 -12.53 0.06
C GLU A 88 7.31 -13.91 -0.48
N THR A 89 6.65 -14.68 0.36
CA THR A 89 6.15 -16.02 0.07
C THR A 89 4.61 -16.05 -0.02
N ASP A 90 4.07 -17.15 -0.51
CA ASP A 90 2.61 -17.37 -0.50
C ASP A 90 2.01 -17.40 0.92
N ASP A 91 2.81 -17.85 1.92
CA ASP A 91 2.37 -17.85 3.32
C ASP A 91 2.26 -16.43 3.89
N ASP A 92 3.12 -15.51 3.44
CA ASP A 92 3.03 -14.08 3.79
C ASP A 92 1.77 -13.44 3.21
N ILE A 93 1.41 -13.82 1.98
CA ILE A 93 0.16 -13.39 1.34
C ILE A 93 -1.05 -13.93 2.11
N ASP A 94 -1.05 -15.23 2.47
CA ASP A 94 -2.13 -15.83 3.27
C ASP A 94 -2.22 -15.19 4.66
N ALA A 95 -1.11 -14.73 5.22
CA ALA A 95 -1.08 -14.01 6.49
C ALA A 95 -1.90 -12.71 6.47
N ILE A 96 -2.04 -12.05 5.31
CA ILE A 96 -2.91 -10.86 5.16
C ILE A 96 -4.36 -11.25 5.49
N ALA A 97 -4.82 -12.37 4.95
CA ALA A 97 -6.17 -12.87 5.23
C ALA A 97 -6.33 -13.24 6.72
N ARG A 98 -5.36 -13.99 7.28
CA ARG A 98 -5.38 -14.37 8.71
C ARG A 98 -5.45 -13.14 9.61
N LEU A 99 -4.61 -12.13 9.37
CA LEU A 99 -4.60 -10.90 10.15
C LEU A 99 -5.95 -10.17 10.07
N ALA A 100 -6.55 -10.08 8.88
CA ALA A 100 -7.85 -9.44 8.72
C ALA A 100 -8.99 -10.18 9.46
N TYR A 101 -8.96 -11.52 9.45
CA TYR A 101 -9.90 -12.33 10.23
C TYR A 101 -9.73 -12.09 11.72
N ASN A 102 -8.49 -12.15 12.23
CA ASN A 102 -8.17 -11.90 13.64
C ASN A 102 -8.66 -10.51 14.09
N VAL A 103 -8.38 -9.47 13.28
CA VAL A 103 -8.86 -8.11 13.56
C VAL A 103 -10.40 -8.04 13.62
N SER A 104 -11.08 -8.70 12.68
CA SER A 104 -12.54 -8.74 12.67
C SER A 104 -13.11 -9.47 13.90
N ASP A 105 -12.43 -10.53 14.35
CA ASP A 105 -12.82 -11.35 15.50
C ASP A 105 -12.59 -10.64 16.84
N LEU A 106 -11.59 -9.75 16.97
CA LEU A 106 -11.37 -8.96 18.19
C LEU A 106 -12.64 -8.24 18.63
N LYS A 107 -13.34 -7.59 17.70
CA LYS A 107 -14.59 -6.89 18.05
C LYS A 107 -15.69 -7.83 18.49
N LYS A 108 -15.78 -9.03 17.89
CA LYS A 108 -16.75 -10.05 18.30
C LYS A 108 -16.55 -10.44 19.76
N GLY A 109 -15.30 -10.56 20.23
CA GLY A 109 -14.99 -10.80 21.64
C GLY A 109 -15.46 -9.69 22.58
N ILE A 110 -15.52 -8.43 22.09
CA ILE A 110 -15.90 -7.27 22.91
C ILE A 110 -17.42 -7.10 23.01
N ASN A 111 -18.15 -7.20 21.89
CA ASN A 111 -19.58 -6.85 21.85
C ASN A 111 -20.43 -7.81 21.00
N GLY A 112 -19.94 -9.00 20.69
CA GLY A 112 -20.67 -10.04 19.96
C GLY A 112 -20.79 -9.83 18.44
N SER A 113 -20.33 -8.70 17.89
CA SER A 113 -20.41 -8.41 16.45
C SER A 113 -19.04 -8.35 15.80
N PHE A 114 -18.91 -8.84 14.56
CA PHE A 114 -17.65 -8.76 13.82
C PHE A 114 -17.25 -7.30 13.50
N GLY A 115 -15.95 -6.99 13.66
CA GLY A 115 -15.39 -5.73 13.21
C GLY A 115 -15.38 -5.61 11.68
N GLN A 116 -15.71 -4.42 11.19
CA GLN A 116 -15.55 -4.12 9.77
C GLN A 116 -14.08 -3.90 9.45
N VAL A 117 -13.56 -4.59 8.45
CA VAL A 117 -12.16 -4.46 8.02
C VAL A 117 -12.09 -4.16 6.53
N ASN A 118 -11.48 -3.05 6.17
CA ASN A 118 -11.16 -2.72 4.79
C ASN A 118 -9.67 -2.91 4.56
N ILE A 119 -9.31 -3.81 3.68
CA ILE A 119 -7.93 -4.06 3.26
C ILE A 119 -7.68 -3.30 1.97
N SER A 120 -6.62 -2.50 1.93
CA SER A 120 -6.12 -1.84 0.73
C SER A 120 -4.75 -2.41 0.39
N ILE A 121 -4.61 -2.94 -0.81
CA ILE A 121 -3.41 -3.62 -1.27
C ILE A 121 -2.82 -2.86 -2.46
N ALA A 122 -1.53 -2.54 -2.37
CA ALA A 122 -0.76 -1.94 -3.45
C ALA A 122 0.43 -2.84 -3.82
N PRO A 123 0.76 -2.99 -5.12
CA PRO A 123 2.04 -3.57 -5.50
C PRO A 123 3.20 -2.73 -4.96
N PHE A 124 4.24 -3.41 -4.46
CA PHE A 124 5.45 -2.74 -4.04
C PHE A 124 6.19 -2.16 -5.25
N VAL A 125 6.48 -0.86 -5.19
CA VAL A 125 7.24 -0.14 -6.21
C VAL A 125 8.60 0.24 -5.62
N PRO A 126 9.69 -0.43 -6.02
CA PRO A 126 11.04 -0.05 -5.59
C PRO A 126 11.38 1.37 -6.03
N LYS A 127 11.83 2.21 -5.11
CA LYS A 127 12.14 3.62 -5.38
C LYS A 127 13.63 3.86 -5.42
N ALA A 128 14.03 4.88 -6.19
CA ALA A 128 15.37 5.45 -6.17
C ALA A 128 15.78 5.84 -4.74
N HIS A 129 17.08 5.78 -4.46
CA HIS A 129 17.67 6.12 -3.16
C HIS A 129 17.11 5.35 -1.95
N THR A 130 16.56 4.16 -2.19
CA THR A 130 16.14 3.23 -1.13
C THR A 130 16.95 1.93 -1.19
N PRO A 131 17.06 1.18 -0.09
CA PRO A 131 17.70 -0.14 -0.10
C PRO A 131 17.13 -1.12 -1.12
N PHE A 132 15.91 -0.85 -1.62
CA PHE A 132 15.22 -1.72 -2.58
C PHE A 132 15.40 -1.30 -4.05
N GLN A 133 16.20 -0.28 -4.34
CA GLN A 133 16.36 0.24 -5.72
C GLN A 133 16.91 -0.80 -6.71
N TRP A 134 17.59 -1.85 -6.22
CA TRP A 134 18.11 -2.95 -7.05
C TRP A 134 17.07 -4.03 -7.34
N HIS A 135 16.04 -4.15 -6.49
CA HIS A 135 15.04 -5.22 -6.60
C HIS A 135 14.06 -5.00 -7.77
N PRO A 136 13.63 -6.09 -8.43
CA PRO A 136 12.57 -6.01 -9.44
C PRO A 136 11.19 -5.77 -8.80
N MET A 137 10.28 -5.18 -9.56
CA MET A 137 8.85 -5.32 -9.29
C MET A 137 8.36 -6.70 -9.73
N ILE A 138 7.38 -7.25 -9.02
CA ILE A 138 6.68 -8.45 -9.46
C ILE A 138 5.87 -8.18 -10.75
N THR A 139 5.66 -9.25 -11.53
CA THR A 139 4.95 -9.17 -12.81
C THR A 139 3.44 -8.95 -12.63
N LEU A 140 2.78 -8.43 -13.66
CA LEU A 140 1.32 -8.32 -13.71
C LEU A 140 0.64 -9.68 -13.46
N GLN A 141 1.20 -10.76 -14.00
CA GLN A 141 0.69 -12.10 -13.78
C GLN A 141 0.75 -12.50 -12.31
N ARG A 142 1.88 -12.25 -11.64
CA ARG A 142 2.02 -12.55 -10.21
C ARG A 142 1.05 -11.74 -9.33
N ILE A 143 0.84 -10.46 -9.67
CA ILE A 143 -0.13 -9.62 -8.95
C ILE A 143 -1.55 -10.18 -9.10
N LYS A 144 -1.91 -10.67 -10.30
CA LYS A 144 -3.20 -11.30 -10.56
C LYS A 144 -3.39 -12.59 -9.74
N GLU A 145 -2.35 -13.41 -9.63
CA GLU A 145 -2.35 -14.62 -8.80
C GLU A 145 -2.57 -14.30 -7.33
N ILE A 146 -1.82 -13.33 -6.77
CA ILE A 146 -1.99 -12.85 -5.41
C ILE A 146 -3.41 -12.33 -5.17
N ARG A 147 -3.94 -11.55 -6.11
CA ARG A 147 -5.30 -11.02 -6.04
C ARG A 147 -6.32 -12.15 -5.95
N ASN A 148 -6.25 -13.14 -6.84
CA ASN A 148 -7.16 -14.28 -6.85
C ASN A 148 -7.05 -15.06 -5.54
N ARG A 149 -5.83 -15.36 -5.08
CA ARG A 149 -5.55 -16.05 -3.84
C ARG A 149 -6.21 -15.36 -2.64
N LEU A 150 -6.10 -14.05 -2.52
CA LEU A 150 -6.71 -13.29 -1.43
C LEU A 150 -8.23 -13.25 -1.52
N PHE A 151 -8.81 -13.12 -2.71
CA PHE A 151 -10.25 -13.21 -2.89
C PHE A 151 -10.79 -14.60 -2.55
N ASP A 152 -10.04 -15.66 -2.82
CA ASP A 152 -10.42 -17.02 -2.45
C ASP A 152 -10.34 -17.26 -0.93
N ARG A 153 -9.37 -16.66 -0.26
CA ARG A 153 -9.20 -16.79 1.19
C ARG A 153 -10.19 -15.96 2.01
N ILE A 154 -10.62 -14.81 1.50
CA ILE A 154 -11.45 -13.87 2.25
C ILE A 154 -12.90 -13.94 1.76
N ARG A 155 -13.75 -14.64 2.52
CA ARG A 155 -15.17 -14.85 2.21
C ARG A 155 -16.12 -14.14 3.19
N ARG A 156 -15.59 -13.56 4.29
CA ARG A 156 -16.40 -12.92 5.33
C ARG A 156 -16.90 -11.55 4.86
N LYS A 157 -18.23 -11.32 4.95
CA LYS A 157 -18.89 -10.06 4.53
C LYS A 157 -18.41 -8.81 5.28
N SER A 158 -17.89 -8.96 6.51
CA SER A 158 -17.31 -7.85 7.28
C SER A 158 -15.91 -7.44 6.81
N ILE A 159 -15.29 -8.18 5.89
CA ILE A 159 -13.96 -7.90 5.35
C ILE A 159 -14.08 -7.54 3.88
N ARG A 160 -13.59 -6.37 3.49
CA ARG A 160 -13.56 -5.90 2.11
C ARG A 160 -12.12 -5.71 1.65
N ILE A 161 -11.83 -6.15 0.42
CA ILE A 161 -10.52 -5.97 -0.20
C ILE A 161 -10.64 -4.98 -1.36
N LYS A 162 -9.70 -4.06 -1.43
CA LYS A 162 -9.49 -3.19 -2.58
C LYS A 162 -8.03 -3.28 -3.01
N PHE A 163 -7.80 -3.55 -4.29
CA PHE A 163 -6.48 -3.44 -4.90
C PHE A 163 -6.33 -2.07 -5.55
N HIS A 164 -5.15 -1.48 -5.43
CA HIS A 164 -4.76 -0.35 -6.25
C HIS A 164 -4.70 -0.78 -7.72
N ASN A 165 -4.87 0.17 -8.63
CA ASN A 165 -4.78 -0.12 -10.05
C ASN A 165 -3.37 -0.61 -10.38
N THR A 166 -3.27 -1.88 -10.77
CA THR A 166 -2.01 -2.59 -10.98
C THR A 166 -1.20 -1.99 -12.13
N GLU A 167 -1.88 -1.62 -13.21
CA GLU A 167 -1.26 -1.06 -14.41
C GLU A 167 -0.66 0.32 -14.13
N ARG A 168 -1.33 1.15 -13.31
CA ARG A 168 -0.75 2.41 -12.83
C ARG A 168 0.48 2.18 -11.97
N SER A 169 0.45 1.16 -11.10
CA SER A 169 1.60 0.84 -10.27
C SER A 169 2.80 0.39 -11.12
N ILE A 170 2.55 -0.33 -12.21
CA ILE A 170 3.62 -0.66 -13.17
C ILE A 170 4.18 0.59 -13.84
N LEU A 171 3.33 1.48 -14.35
CA LEU A 171 3.81 2.75 -14.94
C LEU A 171 4.55 3.61 -13.92
N GLU A 172 4.07 3.68 -12.69
CA GLU A 172 4.78 4.34 -11.59
C GLU A 172 6.19 3.75 -11.42
N GLY A 173 6.31 2.42 -11.43
CA GLY A 173 7.60 1.74 -11.37
C GLY A 173 8.50 2.06 -12.54
N VAL A 174 7.97 2.09 -13.76
CA VAL A 174 8.71 2.48 -14.96
C VAL A 174 9.26 3.90 -14.83
N PHE A 175 8.43 4.87 -14.47
CA PHE A 175 8.86 6.27 -14.39
C PHE A 175 9.74 6.55 -13.17
N ALA A 176 9.49 5.91 -12.04
CA ALA A 176 10.32 6.07 -10.84
C ALA A 176 11.74 5.48 -11.00
N ARG A 177 11.93 4.59 -11.96
CA ARG A 177 13.19 3.84 -12.17
C ARG A 177 13.77 4.06 -13.56
N GLY A 178 13.17 4.96 -14.33
CA GLY A 178 13.49 5.22 -15.72
C GLY A 178 14.65 6.17 -15.94
N ASP A 179 14.92 6.43 -17.19
CA ASP A 179 15.93 7.35 -17.67
C ASP A 179 15.38 8.30 -18.74
N ARG A 180 16.25 9.09 -19.34
CA ARG A 180 15.88 10.12 -20.34
C ARG A 180 15.12 9.58 -21.56
N ARG A 181 15.27 8.31 -21.91
CA ARG A 181 14.55 7.67 -23.03
C ARG A 181 13.04 7.73 -22.83
N LEU A 182 12.59 7.71 -21.57
CA LEU A 182 11.16 7.79 -21.24
C LEU A 182 10.52 9.15 -21.63
N GLY A 183 11.30 10.20 -21.77
CA GLY A 183 10.78 11.50 -22.25
C GLY A 183 10.11 11.40 -23.63
N ARG A 184 10.66 10.57 -24.54
CA ARG A 184 10.05 10.31 -25.85
C ARG A 184 8.76 9.51 -25.72
N VAL A 185 8.70 8.56 -24.80
CA VAL A 185 7.49 7.75 -24.56
C VAL A 185 6.37 8.63 -24.01
N ILE A 186 6.67 9.51 -23.04
CA ILE A 186 5.69 10.46 -22.49
C ILE A 186 5.15 11.36 -23.58
N TYR A 187 6.03 11.90 -24.45
CA TYR A 187 5.62 12.76 -25.55
C TYR A 187 4.73 12.00 -26.54
N GLN A 188 5.10 10.76 -26.90
CA GLN A 188 4.28 9.91 -27.79
C GLN A 188 2.93 9.59 -27.17
N ALA A 189 2.90 9.19 -25.90
CA ALA A 189 1.65 8.91 -25.19
C ALA A 189 0.71 10.14 -25.14
N TRP A 190 1.28 11.32 -24.92
CA TRP A 190 0.54 12.57 -24.99
C TRP A 190 -0.04 12.84 -26.39
N GLN A 191 0.74 12.61 -27.47
CA GLN A 191 0.24 12.72 -28.84
C GLN A 191 -0.88 11.72 -29.13
N ASP A 192 -0.81 10.49 -28.57
CA ASP A 192 -1.83 9.45 -28.68
C ASP A 192 -3.06 9.72 -27.78
N GLY A 193 -3.08 10.87 -27.09
CA GLY A 193 -4.21 11.36 -26.32
C GLY A 193 -4.25 10.88 -24.87
N CYS A 194 -3.14 10.39 -24.28
CA CYS A 194 -3.03 10.15 -22.85
C CYS A 194 -2.98 11.49 -22.11
N LYS A 195 -4.05 11.80 -21.40
CA LYS A 195 -4.21 13.02 -20.59
C LYS A 195 -5.02 12.68 -19.34
N PHE A 196 -4.70 13.33 -18.23
CA PHE A 196 -5.42 13.14 -16.98
C PHE A 196 -5.41 11.71 -16.43
N ASP A 197 -4.31 10.97 -16.62
CA ASP A 197 -4.18 9.56 -16.21
C ASP A 197 -4.30 9.31 -14.69
N ALA A 198 -4.32 10.37 -13.87
CA ALA A 198 -4.67 10.28 -12.46
C ALA A 198 -6.15 9.91 -12.23
N TRP A 199 -7.02 10.16 -13.21
CA TRP A 199 -8.44 9.83 -13.17
C TRP A 199 -8.68 8.46 -13.80
N GLU A 200 -9.48 7.63 -13.16
CA GLU A 200 -9.66 6.23 -13.58
C GLU A 200 -10.29 6.12 -14.98
N GLU A 201 -11.22 6.99 -15.28
CA GLU A 201 -11.93 7.07 -16.57
C GLU A 201 -11.07 7.55 -17.74
N HIS A 202 -9.93 8.20 -17.45
CA HIS A 202 -9.01 8.70 -18.47
C HIS A 202 -7.77 7.84 -18.64
N PHE A 203 -7.55 6.89 -17.74
CA PHE A 203 -6.38 6.04 -17.76
C PHE A 203 -6.55 4.85 -18.71
N HIS A 204 -5.72 4.79 -19.75
CA HIS A 204 -5.71 3.72 -20.75
C HIS A 204 -4.31 3.11 -20.88
N PHE A 205 -4.06 2.03 -20.15
CA PHE A 205 -2.74 1.38 -20.11
C PHE A 205 -2.26 0.95 -21.51
N GLN A 206 -3.16 0.44 -22.38
CA GLN A 206 -2.80 0.01 -23.72
C GLN A 206 -2.17 1.13 -24.55
N LYS A 207 -2.66 2.38 -24.45
CA LYS A 207 -2.04 3.52 -25.14
C LYS A 207 -0.60 3.77 -24.70
N TRP A 208 -0.30 3.54 -23.43
CA TRP A 208 1.07 3.60 -22.92
C TRP A 208 1.93 2.49 -23.52
N LEU A 209 1.43 1.25 -23.59
CA LEU A 209 2.14 0.14 -24.23
C LEU A 209 2.43 0.43 -25.71
N ASP A 210 1.43 0.97 -26.42
CA ASP A 210 1.58 1.37 -27.82
C ASP A 210 2.64 2.48 -28.00
N ALA A 211 2.68 3.46 -27.09
CA ALA A 211 3.69 4.51 -27.07
C ALA A 211 5.12 3.96 -26.83
N PHE A 212 5.27 3.00 -25.89
CA PHE A 212 6.53 2.29 -25.67
C PHE A 212 6.99 1.56 -26.93
N GLN A 213 6.08 0.85 -27.58
CA GLN A 213 6.35 0.11 -28.81
C GLN A 213 6.75 1.05 -29.96
N LYS A 214 6.01 2.16 -30.18
CA LYS A 214 6.30 3.14 -31.22
C LYS A 214 7.69 3.78 -31.06
N VAL A 215 8.10 4.02 -29.82
CA VAL A 215 9.40 4.64 -29.50
C VAL A 215 10.53 3.60 -29.46
N GLY A 216 10.21 2.30 -29.45
CA GLY A 216 11.20 1.22 -29.38
C GLY A 216 11.85 1.10 -28.00
N VAL A 217 11.10 1.37 -26.92
CA VAL A 217 11.56 1.27 -25.53
C VAL A 217 10.88 0.10 -24.86
N ASP A 218 11.67 -0.84 -24.34
CA ASP A 218 11.15 -1.93 -23.51
C ASP A 218 10.90 -1.45 -22.07
N TRP A 219 9.64 -1.28 -21.69
CA TRP A 219 9.25 -0.87 -20.35
C TRP A 219 9.56 -1.92 -19.28
N THR A 220 9.59 -3.22 -19.64
CA THR A 220 9.86 -4.33 -18.70
C THR A 220 11.29 -4.27 -18.16
N PHE A 221 12.22 -3.75 -18.98
CA PHE A 221 13.61 -3.49 -18.60
C PHE A 221 13.72 -2.63 -17.33
N TYR A 222 12.83 -1.67 -17.14
CA TYR A 222 12.88 -0.76 -15.99
C TYR A 222 12.32 -1.39 -14.71
N VAL A 223 11.35 -2.30 -14.80
CA VAL A 223 10.59 -2.76 -13.65
C VAL A 223 10.85 -4.20 -13.25
N HIS A 224 11.04 -5.14 -14.19
CA HIS A 224 11.01 -6.56 -13.88
C HIS A 224 12.39 -7.23 -13.77
N ARG A 225 13.47 -6.57 -14.12
CA ARG A 225 14.80 -7.15 -13.99
C ARG A 225 15.40 -6.87 -12.61
N GLN A 226 16.16 -7.83 -12.11
CA GLN A 226 17.12 -7.61 -11.04
C GLN A 226 18.24 -6.72 -11.57
N ARG A 227 18.62 -5.71 -10.82
CA ARG A 227 19.72 -4.81 -11.17
C ARG A 227 21.00 -5.28 -10.49
N ASP A 228 22.14 -5.07 -11.15
CA ASP A 228 23.45 -5.38 -10.60
C ASP A 228 23.81 -4.37 -9.49
N ASP A 229 24.49 -4.86 -8.45
CA ASP A 229 24.88 -4.01 -7.32
C ASP A 229 25.85 -2.89 -7.73
N ASN A 230 26.60 -3.08 -8.82
CA ASN A 230 27.53 -2.11 -9.38
C ASN A 230 26.91 -1.26 -10.50
N GLU A 231 25.62 -1.45 -10.80
CA GLU A 231 24.94 -0.67 -11.83
C GLU A 231 24.91 0.81 -11.47
N VAL A 232 25.31 1.65 -12.43
CA VAL A 232 25.16 3.10 -12.31
C VAL A 232 23.74 3.49 -12.68
N PHE A 233 23.03 4.03 -11.72
CA PHE A 233 21.63 4.42 -11.91
C PHE A 233 21.48 5.84 -12.48
N PRO A 234 20.36 6.10 -13.19
CA PRO A 234 20.09 7.44 -13.72
C PRO A 234 20.04 8.54 -12.65
N TRP A 235 19.85 8.20 -11.40
CA TRP A 235 19.73 9.11 -10.25
C TRP A 235 20.99 9.18 -9.38
N ASP A 236 22.05 8.42 -9.66
CA ASP A 236 23.25 8.36 -8.80
C ASP A 236 24.00 9.72 -8.75
N HIS A 237 23.75 10.61 -9.68
CA HIS A 237 24.31 11.96 -9.69
C HIS A 237 23.60 12.91 -8.70
N ILE A 238 22.49 12.49 -8.08
CA ILE A 238 21.72 13.27 -7.13
C ILE A 238 22.03 12.74 -5.73
N SER A 239 22.63 13.57 -4.88
CA SER A 239 22.85 13.20 -3.49
C SER A 239 21.60 13.47 -2.66
N CYS A 240 21.15 12.45 -1.92
CA CYS A 240 20.08 12.57 -0.92
C CYS A 240 20.58 12.47 0.52
N GLY A 241 21.93 12.54 0.72
CA GLY A 241 22.55 12.45 2.04
C GLY A 241 22.64 11.02 2.61
N VAL A 242 22.26 10.01 1.83
CA VAL A 242 22.41 8.59 2.19
C VAL A 242 23.46 7.96 1.28
N ALA A 243 24.43 7.25 1.84
CA ALA A 243 25.40 6.49 1.06
C ALA A 243 24.71 5.34 0.32
N LYS A 244 25.23 5.03 -0.86
CA LYS A 244 24.77 3.91 -1.68
C LYS A 244 25.23 2.58 -1.10
#